data_b81d950e2d4c1a742535e266853e1e16
#
_entry.id   b81d950e2d4c1a742535e266853e1e16
#
_cell.length_a   1.000
_cell.length_b   1.000
_cell.length_c   1.000
_cell.angle_alpha   90.00
_cell.angle_beta   90.00
_cell.angle_gamma   90.00
#
_symmetry.space_group_name_H-M   'P 1'
#
loop_
_entity.id
_entity.type
_entity.pdbx_description
1 polymer ?
#
loop_
_entity_poly.entity_id
_entity_poly.type
_entity_poly.pdbx_seq_one_letter_code
_entity_poly.pdbx_strand_id
1 'polypeptide(L)'
;RNDALNAYKLPVEHLNGEGDGGMLQTFSSKALDGTGILGKKVEYVTGDTQTNADAARASARSMIEKDGAIMITGGSSSGVAVAVQSLCQDAGIIFMAGLTHSNDTTGKDKKANGFRHFFNSYMTGAALAPILADRYGADRKAYHLTADYNWGYTTEEAVRNSTEALGWETVAAVKTPLSQTDFSSYVAPVLNSGADVLILNHYGGNMVNSLTSAVEFGLRAAQANGKNFEIVVPLYSRLMAKGAGKNVAGIFGTTGWHWSLENTAGSRYTGTNAFVKSFGEKYGYPPSQAAHTCYCQALLYADAVQRGGSFNPCSVVEALEGFEFDGMGNGPTLYRAEDHQCIKDVLVVRGKENPANDFDLLELVDITPAEAVTFDPAIFGGNLGSCNPGA
;
A
#
# COMPACT_ATOMS: atom_id res chain seq x y z
N ARG A 1 -13.12 -1.76 -4.85
CA ARG A 1 -12.90 -1.43 -6.27
C ARG A 1 -13.10 0.06 -6.54
N ASN A 2 -14.21 0.65 -6.12
CA ASN A 2 -14.55 2.03 -6.47
C ASN A 2 -13.66 3.08 -5.77
N ASP A 3 -13.17 2.80 -4.58
CA ASP A 3 -12.37 3.73 -3.78
C ASP A 3 -11.08 4.18 -4.51
N ALA A 4 -10.30 3.22 -4.99
CA ALA A 4 -9.08 3.52 -5.75
C ALA A 4 -9.39 4.17 -7.11
N LEU A 5 -10.41 3.69 -7.84
CA LEU A 5 -10.81 4.27 -9.12
C LEU A 5 -11.28 5.72 -8.97
N ASN A 6 -12.09 6.00 -7.96
CA ASN A 6 -12.54 7.36 -7.65
C ASN A 6 -11.34 8.26 -7.31
N ALA A 7 -10.35 7.72 -6.61
CA ALA A 7 -9.14 8.45 -6.27
C ALA A 7 -8.21 8.71 -7.47
N TYR A 8 -8.34 7.98 -8.56
CA TYR A 8 -7.65 8.32 -9.83
C TYR A 8 -8.43 9.36 -10.67
N LYS A 9 -9.75 9.41 -10.54
CA LYS A 9 -10.57 10.43 -11.20
C LYS A 9 -10.38 11.82 -10.61
N LEU A 10 -10.32 11.88 -9.29
CA LEU A 10 -10.23 13.13 -8.55
C LEU A 10 -8.98 13.99 -8.93
N PRO A 11 -7.75 13.45 -9.00
CA PRO A 11 -6.60 14.25 -9.40
C PRO A 11 -6.67 14.73 -10.86
N VAL A 12 -7.32 13.99 -11.75
CA VAL A 12 -7.53 14.46 -13.14
C VAL A 12 -8.39 15.72 -13.14
N GLU A 13 -9.43 15.77 -12.34
CA GLU A 13 -10.27 16.98 -12.18
C GLU A 13 -9.47 18.14 -11.60
N HIS A 14 -8.74 17.91 -10.51
CA HIS A 14 -7.90 18.94 -9.88
C HIS A 14 -6.83 19.46 -10.83
N LEU A 15 -6.16 18.60 -11.59
CA LEU A 15 -5.17 18.98 -12.60
C LEU A 15 -5.78 19.83 -13.71
N ASN A 16 -7.05 19.63 -14.04
CA ASN A 16 -7.79 20.41 -15.04
C ASN A 16 -8.47 21.68 -14.48
N GLY A 17 -8.24 22.00 -13.21
CA GLY A 17 -8.79 23.20 -12.58
C GLY A 17 -10.20 23.04 -12.00
N GLU A 18 -10.65 21.81 -11.80
CA GLU A 18 -11.97 21.50 -11.24
C GLU A 18 -11.85 21.27 -9.73
N GLY A 19 -12.09 22.30 -8.91
CA GLY A 19 -12.34 22.20 -7.48
C GLY A 19 -11.33 21.38 -6.65
N ASP A 20 -10.07 21.79 -6.60
CA ASP A 20 -9.01 21.04 -5.91
C ASP A 20 -9.09 21.01 -4.37
N GLY A 21 -10.01 21.78 -3.79
CA GLY A 21 -10.16 21.87 -2.33
C GLY A 21 -8.92 22.37 -1.59
N GLY A 22 -7.97 22.97 -2.29
CA GLY A 22 -6.68 23.40 -1.75
C GLY A 22 -5.59 22.33 -1.81
N MET A 23 -5.82 21.19 -2.42
CA MET A 23 -4.87 20.06 -2.47
C MET A 23 -3.56 20.41 -3.16
N LEU A 24 -3.62 21.06 -4.33
CA LEU A 24 -2.42 21.44 -5.08
C LEU A 24 -1.54 22.43 -4.29
N GLN A 25 -2.14 23.29 -3.48
CA GLN A 25 -1.42 24.22 -2.63
C GLN A 25 -0.72 23.55 -1.44
N THR A 26 -1.14 22.36 -1.03
CA THR A 26 -0.47 21.61 0.04
C THR A 26 0.79 20.91 -0.44
N PHE A 27 0.95 20.71 -1.75
CA PHE A 27 2.12 20.07 -2.33
C PHE A 27 3.32 21.03 -2.37
N SER A 28 4.44 20.61 -1.78
CA SER A 28 5.62 21.46 -1.61
C SER A 28 6.25 21.93 -2.93
N SER A 29 6.15 21.13 -3.99
CA SER A 29 6.72 21.45 -5.31
C SER A 29 6.16 22.73 -5.94
N LYS A 30 4.85 23.01 -5.74
CA LYS A 30 4.15 24.16 -6.35
C LYS A 30 4.16 24.19 -7.88
N ALA A 31 4.54 23.11 -8.55
CA ALA A 31 4.61 23.07 -10.02
C ALA A 31 3.24 22.92 -10.69
N LEU A 32 2.24 22.37 -9.96
CA LEU A 32 0.90 22.16 -10.45
C LEU A 32 -0.03 23.30 -10.01
N ASP A 33 -0.77 23.88 -10.97
CA ASP A 33 -1.62 25.04 -10.76
C ASP A 33 -3.09 24.85 -11.22
N GLY A 34 -3.45 23.65 -11.67
CA GLY A 34 -4.80 23.34 -12.18
C GLY A 34 -5.01 23.74 -13.65
N THR A 35 -3.96 24.01 -14.41
CA THR A 35 -4.05 24.33 -15.85
C THR A 35 -3.69 23.14 -16.76
N GLY A 36 -3.85 21.93 -16.27
CA GLY A 36 -3.42 20.71 -16.92
C GLY A 36 -1.96 20.36 -16.65
N ILE A 37 -1.34 19.61 -17.54
CA ILE A 37 0.08 19.27 -17.50
C ILE A 37 0.76 19.86 -18.74
N LEU A 38 1.73 20.74 -18.56
CA LEU A 38 2.33 21.52 -19.65
C LEU A 38 1.26 22.20 -20.54
N GLY A 39 0.22 22.74 -19.94
CA GLY A 39 -0.90 23.39 -20.61
C GLY A 39 -1.85 22.45 -21.37
N LYS A 40 -1.69 21.14 -21.23
CA LYS A 40 -2.57 20.13 -21.87
C LYS A 40 -3.58 19.58 -20.86
N LYS A 41 -4.82 19.44 -21.30
CA LYS A 41 -5.87 18.78 -20.54
C LYS A 41 -5.50 17.33 -20.27
N VAL A 42 -5.74 16.87 -19.05
CA VAL A 42 -5.53 15.48 -18.64
C VAL A 42 -6.81 14.69 -18.86
N GLU A 43 -6.67 13.52 -19.45
CA GLU A 43 -7.75 12.53 -19.63
C GLU A 43 -7.31 11.18 -19.08
N TYR A 44 -8.24 10.28 -18.83
CA TYR A 44 -7.94 8.93 -18.38
C TYR A 44 -8.79 7.88 -19.10
N VAL A 45 -8.23 6.71 -19.22
CA VAL A 45 -8.92 5.48 -19.63
C VAL A 45 -8.81 4.46 -18.51
N THR A 46 -9.70 3.50 -18.45
CA THR A 46 -9.75 2.51 -17.37
C THR A 46 -9.80 1.09 -17.92
N GLY A 47 -9.24 0.14 -17.14
CA GLY A 47 -9.30 -1.28 -17.43
C GLY A 47 -9.44 -2.11 -16.16
N ASP A 48 -9.82 -3.36 -16.29
CA ASP A 48 -9.89 -4.32 -15.19
C ASP A 48 -8.75 -5.33 -15.31
N THR A 49 -7.93 -5.45 -14.28
CA THR A 49 -6.83 -6.42 -14.22
C THR A 49 -7.32 -7.84 -13.91
N GLN A 50 -8.56 -8.00 -13.44
CA GLN A 50 -9.12 -9.27 -12.96
C GLN A 50 -8.23 -10.00 -11.94
N THR A 51 -7.30 -9.29 -11.30
CA THR A 51 -6.24 -9.86 -10.43
C THR A 51 -5.39 -10.92 -11.16
N ASN A 52 -5.29 -10.82 -12.49
CA ASN A 52 -4.61 -11.75 -13.38
C ASN A 52 -3.58 -11.00 -14.23
N ALA A 53 -2.35 -11.54 -14.29
CA ALA A 53 -1.24 -10.88 -14.99
C ALA A 53 -1.47 -10.75 -16.50
N ASP A 54 -2.05 -11.75 -17.15
CA ASP A 54 -2.28 -11.73 -18.60
C ASP A 54 -3.42 -10.79 -18.97
N ALA A 55 -4.52 -10.80 -18.22
CA ALA A 55 -5.61 -9.85 -18.39
C ALA A 55 -5.12 -8.40 -18.18
N ALA A 56 -4.27 -8.18 -17.17
CA ALA A 56 -3.70 -6.87 -16.90
C ALA A 56 -2.76 -6.40 -18.02
N ARG A 57 -1.89 -7.27 -18.54
CA ARG A 57 -1.03 -6.96 -19.70
C ARG A 57 -1.85 -6.62 -20.93
N ALA A 58 -2.89 -7.41 -21.23
CA ALA A 58 -3.76 -7.16 -22.37
C ALA A 58 -4.50 -5.81 -22.26
N SER A 59 -5.00 -5.49 -21.06
CA SER A 59 -5.65 -4.22 -20.78
C SER A 59 -4.67 -3.04 -20.91
N ALA A 60 -3.50 -3.11 -20.29
CA ALA A 60 -2.48 -2.06 -20.36
C ALA A 60 -2.00 -1.85 -21.81
N ARG A 61 -1.74 -2.93 -22.56
CA ARG A 61 -1.37 -2.84 -23.97
C ARG A 61 -2.42 -2.13 -24.81
N SER A 62 -3.71 -2.45 -24.59
CA SER A 62 -4.80 -1.78 -25.29
C SER A 62 -4.84 -0.28 -25.01
N MET A 63 -4.65 0.11 -23.74
CA MET A 63 -4.59 1.53 -23.36
C MET A 63 -3.41 2.26 -24.03
N ILE A 64 -2.26 1.62 -24.13
CA ILE A 64 -1.07 2.20 -24.75
C ILE A 64 -1.26 2.30 -26.27
N GLU A 65 -1.63 1.19 -26.94
CA GLU A 65 -1.63 1.11 -28.39
C GLU A 65 -2.86 1.74 -29.06
N LYS A 66 -4.02 1.69 -28.39
CA LYS A 66 -5.30 2.21 -28.98
C LYS A 66 -5.68 3.57 -28.43
N ASP A 67 -5.47 3.78 -27.13
CA ASP A 67 -5.93 4.99 -26.45
C ASP A 67 -4.79 6.01 -26.29
N GLY A 68 -3.54 5.63 -26.60
CA GLY A 68 -2.38 6.52 -26.51
C GLY A 68 -1.98 6.88 -25.08
N ALA A 69 -2.22 5.97 -24.12
CA ALA A 69 -1.84 6.22 -22.73
C ALA A 69 -0.32 6.38 -22.58
N ILE A 70 0.10 7.45 -21.93
CA ILE A 70 1.51 7.83 -21.71
C ILE A 70 2.00 7.46 -20.29
N MET A 71 1.09 7.05 -19.42
CA MET A 71 1.37 6.54 -18.09
C MET A 71 0.32 5.50 -17.72
N ILE A 72 0.77 4.41 -17.15
CA ILE A 72 -0.12 3.38 -16.59
C ILE A 72 0.04 3.40 -15.07
N THR A 73 -1.09 3.33 -14.37
CA THR A 73 -1.10 3.26 -12.92
C THR A 73 -2.23 2.36 -12.42
N GLY A 74 -2.11 1.90 -11.18
CA GLY A 74 -3.16 1.11 -10.55
C GLY A 74 -2.77 -0.32 -10.26
N GLY A 75 -3.80 -1.11 -9.98
CA GLY A 75 -3.65 -2.49 -9.52
C GLY A 75 -3.38 -2.61 -8.03
N SER A 76 -3.88 -3.68 -7.43
CA SER A 76 -3.67 -4.03 -6.02
C SER A 76 -2.91 -5.35 -5.85
N SER A 77 -2.76 -6.14 -6.90
CA SER A 77 -1.98 -7.39 -6.90
C SER A 77 -0.53 -7.14 -7.25
N SER A 78 0.39 -7.55 -6.39
CA SER A 78 1.83 -7.39 -6.64
C SER A 78 2.32 -8.22 -7.84
N GLY A 79 1.75 -9.39 -8.07
CA GLY A 79 2.05 -10.18 -9.28
C GLY A 79 1.60 -9.47 -10.57
N VAL A 80 0.47 -8.78 -10.52
CA VAL A 80 0.00 -7.91 -11.63
C VAL A 80 0.95 -6.73 -11.84
N ALA A 81 1.39 -6.07 -10.76
CA ALA A 81 2.29 -4.93 -10.86
C ALA A 81 3.62 -5.29 -11.54
N VAL A 82 4.24 -6.40 -11.15
CA VAL A 82 5.48 -6.90 -11.79
C VAL A 82 5.27 -7.12 -13.28
N ALA A 83 4.15 -7.72 -13.67
CA ALA A 83 3.82 -8.01 -15.06
C ALA A 83 3.58 -6.75 -15.91
N VAL A 84 2.81 -5.79 -15.38
CA VAL A 84 2.51 -4.52 -16.07
C VAL A 84 3.72 -3.61 -16.10
N GLN A 85 4.52 -3.56 -15.04
CA GLN A 85 5.78 -2.82 -14.98
C GLN A 85 6.75 -3.26 -16.08
N SER A 86 6.90 -4.58 -16.28
CA SER A 86 7.73 -5.12 -17.37
C SER A 86 7.20 -4.70 -18.75
N LEU A 87 5.89 -4.78 -18.97
CA LEU A 87 5.27 -4.32 -20.22
C LEU A 87 5.52 -2.81 -20.45
N CYS A 88 5.36 -1.99 -19.43
CA CYS A 88 5.58 -0.54 -19.55
C CYS A 88 7.05 -0.22 -19.81
N GLN A 89 7.99 -0.94 -19.18
CA GLN A 89 9.42 -0.81 -19.48
C GLN A 89 9.70 -1.10 -20.96
N ASP A 90 9.15 -2.19 -21.50
CA ASP A 90 9.36 -2.58 -22.89
C ASP A 90 8.72 -1.59 -23.87
N ALA A 91 7.58 -1.01 -23.51
CA ALA A 91 6.85 -0.03 -24.31
C ALA A 91 7.38 1.42 -24.19
N GLY A 92 8.32 1.70 -23.28
CA GLY A 92 8.78 3.06 -22.99
C GLY A 92 7.70 3.94 -22.36
N ILE A 93 6.92 3.39 -21.44
CA ILE A 93 5.85 4.07 -20.72
C ILE A 93 6.15 4.07 -19.23
N ILE A 94 5.83 5.16 -18.54
CA ILE A 94 5.95 5.21 -17.09
C ILE A 94 4.86 4.34 -16.43
N PHE A 95 5.30 3.54 -15.46
CA PHE A 95 4.40 2.79 -14.58
C PHE A 95 4.49 3.32 -13.15
N MET A 96 3.35 3.76 -12.62
CA MET A 96 3.21 4.11 -11.21
C MET A 96 2.44 2.97 -10.52
N ALA A 97 3.16 2.09 -9.82
CA ALA A 97 2.57 0.93 -9.16
C ALA A 97 1.48 1.35 -8.18
N GLY A 98 0.30 0.76 -8.30
CA GLY A 98 -0.86 1.08 -7.47
C GLY A 98 -0.67 0.72 -6.00
N LEU A 99 -1.64 0.03 -5.44
CA LEU A 99 -1.62 -0.39 -4.03
C LEU A 99 -0.83 -1.71 -3.87
N THR A 100 0.33 -1.84 -4.48
CA THR A 100 1.14 -3.06 -4.43
C THR A 100 2.24 -2.94 -3.40
N HIS A 101 2.45 -3.99 -2.61
CA HIS A 101 3.22 -3.92 -1.37
C HIS A 101 4.37 -4.94 -1.30
N SER A 102 4.48 -5.89 -2.26
CA SER A 102 5.59 -6.84 -2.30
C SER A 102 6.95 -6.13 -2.39
N ASN A 103 7.96 -6.68 -1.74
CA ASN A 103 9.34 -6.24 -1.89
C ASN A 103 9.82 -6.33 -3.35
N ASP A 104 9.30 -7.28 -4.12
CA ASP A 104 9.77 -7.60 -5.46
C ASP A 104 9.57 -6.46 -6.46
N THR A 105 8.49 -5.68 -6.34
CA THR A 105 8.14 -4.62 -7.30
C THR A 105 9.26 -3.58 -7.48
N THR A 106 9.88 -3.15 -6.39
CA THR A 106 11.02 -2.21 -6.36
C THR A 106 12.31 -2.90 -5.90
N GLY A 107 12.30 -4.22 -5.79
CA GLY A 107 13.43 -5.09 -5.48
C GLY A 107 13.93 -5.84 -6.71
N LYS A 108 13.84 -7.19 -6.69
CA LYS A 108 14.37 -8.04 -7.76
C LYS A 108 13.75 -7.78 -9.14
N ASP A 109 12.50 -7.33 -9.19
CA ASP A 109 11.75 -7.07 -10.44
C ASP A 109 11.67 -5.58 -10.82
N LYS A 110 12.44 -4.70 -10.14
CA LYS A 110 12.46 -3.27 -10.41
C LYS A 110 12.80 -2.93 -11.86
N LYS A 111 12.23 -1.84 -12.36
CA LYS A 111 12.44 -1.35 -13.74
C LYS A 111 12.63 0.16 -13.72
N ALA A 112 13.47 0.66 -14.65
CA ALA A 112 13.77 2.09 -14.73
C ALA A 112 12.54 2.97 -15.05
N ASN A 113 11.55 2.45 -15.79
CA ASN A 113 10.31 3.18 -16.05
C ASN A 113 9.23 2.97 -14.97
N GLY A 114 9.54 2.28 -13.87
CA GLY A 114 8.59 1.94 -12.81
C GLY A 114 8.89 2.62 -11.49
N PHE A 115 7.85 3.15 -10.83
CA PHE A 115 7.91 3.78 -9.50
C PHE A 115 6.81 3.23 -8.59
N ARG A 116 7.05 3.27 -7.28
CA ARG A 116 6.03 2.90 -6.29
C ARG A 116 5.96 3.90 -5.16
N HIS A 117 4.77 4.48 -4.98
CA HIS A 117 4.47 5.38 -3.86
C HIS A 117 4.13 4.62 -2.57
N PHE A 118 3.54 3.45 -2.66
CA PHE A 118 3.15 2.66 -1.51
C PHE A 118 4.37 2.02 -0.83
N PHE A 119 4.35 1.89 0.50
CA PHE A 119 5.42 1.21 1.25
C PHE A 119 5.44 -0.29 0.93
N ASN A 120 6.50 -0.99 1.30
CA ASN A 120 6.67 -2.40 0.99
C ASN A 120 6.59 -3.32 2.22
N SER A 121 6.66 -4.63 1.97
CA SER A 121 6.56 -5.65 3.02
C SER A 121 7.68 -5.55 4.06
N TYR A 122 8.91 -5.20 3.66
CA TYR A 122 10.02 -4.97 4.59
C TYR A 122 9.68 -3.86 5.58
N MET A 123 9.18 -2.74 5.07
CA MET A 123 8.79 -1.58 5.89
C MET A 123 7.66 -1.94 6.87
N THR A 124 6.74 -2.84 6.47
CA THR A 124 5.74 -3.40 7.38
C THR A 124 6.39 -4.16 8.53
N GLY A 125 7.29 -5.09 8.24
CA GLY A 125 7.99 -5.85 9.28
C GLY A 125 8.76 -4.94 10.24
N ALA A 126 9.50 -3.98 9.70
CA ALA A 126 10.28 -3.02 10.47
C ALA A 126 9.43 -2.12 11.39
N ALA A 127 8.24 -1.69 10.93
CA ALA A 127 7.34 -0.85 11.74
C ALA A 127 6.54 -1.67 12.76
N LEU A 128 6.05 -2.84 12.36
CA LEU A 128 5.09 -3.61 13.15
C LEU A 128 5.76 -4.42 14.27
N ALA A 129 6.87 -5.08 13.98
CA ALA A 129 7.48 -6.02 14.92
C ALA A 129 7.88 -5.41 16.25
N PRO A 130 8.48 -4.20 16.33
CA PRO A 130 8.78 -3.55 17.62
C PRO A 130 7.52 -3.30 18.46
N ILE A 131 6.42 -2.89 17.84
CA ILE A 131 5.15 -2.65 18.55
C ILE A 131 4.57 -3.97 19.07
N LEU A 132 4.62 -5.05 18.27
CA LEU A 132 4.16 -6.36 18.71
C LEU A 132 5.00 -6.90 19.89
N ALA A 133 6.32 -6.75 19.84
CA ALA A 133 7.21 -7.16 20.93
C ALA A 133 6.98 -6.35 22.21
N ASP A 134 6.75 -5.04 22.09
CA ASP A 134 6.39 -4.19 23.24
C ASP A 134 5.04 -4.60 23.86
N ARG A 135 4.04 -4.88 23.03
CA ARG A 135 2.67 -5.18 23.48
C ARG A 135 2.47 -6.61 23.95
N TYR A 136 3.11 -7.56 23.31
CA TYR A 136 2.86 -8.99 23.50
C TYR A 136 4.05 -9.72 24.17
N GLY A 137 5.21 -9.09 24.24
CA GLY A 137 6.45 -9.69 24.75
C GLY A 137 7.30 -10.30 23.63
N ALA A 138 8.56 -10.59 23.97
CA ALA A 138 9.57 -11.08 23.03
C ALA A 138 9.62 -12.62 22.91
N ASP A 139 8.82 -13.37 23.67
CA ASP A 139 8.87 -14.84 23.74
C ASP A 139 7.59 -15.47 23.17
N ARG A 140 7.12 -14.99 22.02
CA ARG A 140 5.88 -15.46 21.37
C ARG A 140 6.18 -16.54 20.31
N LYS A 141 5.17 -17.37 20.06
CA LYS A 141 5.18 -18.42 19.03
C LYS A 141 4.15 -18.13 17.97
N ALA A 142 4.63 -17.80 16.77
CA ALA A 142 3.79 -17.36 15.67
C ALA A 142 3.44 -18.50 14.70
N TYR A 143 2.19 -18.52 14.27
CA TYR A 143 1.67 -19.32 13.16
C TYR A 143 1.26 -18.38 12.04
N HIS A 144 1.82 -18.53 10.86
CA HIS A 144 1.48 -17.73 9.70
C HIS A 144 0.48 -18.44 8.78
N LEU A 145 -0.63 -17.79 8.43
CA LEU A 145 -1.42 -18.12 7.26
C LEU A 145 -1.13 -17.12 6.17
N THR A 146 -0.70 -17.62 5.01
CA THR A 146 -0.08 -16.81 3.97
C THR A 146 -0.79 -17.00 2.64
N ALA A 147 -1.28 -15.93 2.04
CA ALA A 147 -1.88 -15.97 0.71
C ALA A 147 -0.85 -16.46 -0.34
N ASP A 148 -1.24 -17.48 -1.12
CA ASP A 148 -0.34 -18.21 -2.03
C ASP A 148 -0.06 -17.42 -3.30
N TYR A 149 0.63 -16.27 -3.18
CA TYR A 149 1.11 -15.44 -4.28
C TYR A 149 2.23 -14.48 -3.83
N ASN A 150 2.81 -13.78 -4.78
CA ASN A 150 3.99 -12.93 -4.61
C ASN A 150 3.96 -12.04 -3.36
N TRP A 151 2.87 -11.30 -3.13
CA TRP A 151 2.74 -10.43 -1.96
C TRP A 151 2.73 -11.21 -0.65
N GLY A 152 1.99 -12.32 -0.60
CA GLY A 152 1.91 -13.16 0.61
C GLY A 152 3.29 -13.63 1.05
N TYR A 153 4.10 -14.10 0.12
CA TYR A 153 5.45 -14.61 0.41
C TYR A 153 6.36 -13.53 0.98
N THR A 154 6.42 -12.36 0.33
CA THR A 154 7.30 -11.29 0.79
C THR A 154 6.84 -10.67 2.11
N THR A 155 5.53 -10.66 2.37
CA THR A 155 4.98 -10.13 3.63
C THR A 155 5.21 -11.11 4.79
N GLU A 156 4.95 -12.40 4.58
CA GLU A 156 5.26 -13.43 5.57
C GLU A 156 6.74 -13.42 5.93
N GLU A 157 7.62 -13.43 4.93
CA GLU A 157 9.06 -13.40 5.14
C GLU A 157 9.49 -12.14 5.92
N ALA A 158 9.01 -10.97 5.55
CA ALA A 158 9.37 -9.71 6.21
C ALA A 158 8.91 -9.67 7.67
N VAL A 159 7.66 -10.06 7.94
CA VAL A 159 7.13 -10.06 9.31
C VAL A 159 7.80 -11.14 10.14
N ARG A 160 7.99 -12.33 9.60
CA ARG A 160 8.71 -13.42 10.28
C ARG A 160 10.12 -13.01 10.65
N ASN A 161 10.91 -12.54 9.70
CA ASN A 161 12.31 -12.15 9.95
C ASN A 161 12.40 -11.03 11.00
N SER A 162 11.49 -10.03 10.94
CA SER A 162 11.48 -8.93 11.89
C SER A 162 11.04 -9.36 13.29
N THR A 163 10.09 -10.26 13.44
CA THR A 163 9.64 -10.77 14.74
C THR A 163 10.63 -11.76 15.34
N GLU A 164 11.24 -12.63 14.53
CA GLU A 164 12.30 -13.56 14.98
C GLU A 164 13.55 -12.79 15.46
N ALA A 165 13.91 -11.69 14.81
CA ALA A 165 14.99 -10.82 15.27
C ALA A 165 14.76 -10.21 16.66
N LEU A 166 13.49 -10.15 17.10
CA LEU A 166 13.08 -9.67 18.42
C LEU A 166 12.75 -10.80 19.41
N GLY A 167 13.04 -12.04 19.06
CA GLY A 167 12.92 -13.20 19.95
C GLY A 167 11.69 -14.08 19.76
N TRP A 168 10.83 -13.80 18.79
CA TRP A 168 9.71 -14.68 18.48
C TRP A 168 10.18 -15.96 17.76
N GLU A 169 9.40 -17.03 17.89
CA GLU A 169 9.60 -18.29 17.18
C GLU A 169 8.47 -18.46 16.14
N THR A 170 8.79 -18.82 14.92
CA THR A 170 7.80 -19.24 13.91
C THR A 170 7.60 -20.74 13.98
N VAL A 171 6.42 -21.20 14.42
CA VAL A 171 6.12 -22.64 14.54
C VAL A 171 5.59 -23.22 13.23
N ALA A 172 4.94 -22.39 12.38
CA ALA A 172 4.46 -22.81 11.06
C ALA A 172 4.22 -21.60 10.15
N ALA A 173 4.34 -21.83 8.85
CA ALA A 173 3.90 -20.93 7.79
C ALA A 173 3.17 -21.75 6.72
N VAL A 174 1.86 -21.56 6.61
CA VAL A 174 0.98 -22.35 5.76
C VAL A 174 0.37 -21.48 4.67
N LYS A 175 0.52 -21.90 3.42
CA LYS A 175 -0.03 -21.21 2.26
C LYS A 175 -1.50 -21.51 2.07
N THR A 176 -2.27 -20.51 1.68
CA THR A 176 -3.70 -20.61 1.40
C THR A 176 -4.01 -20.06 0.01
N PRO A 177 -4.84 -20.74 -0.81
CA PRO A 177 -5.19 -20.25 -2.13
C PRO A 177 -5.89 -18.88 -2.09
N LEU A 178 -5.64 -18.01 -3.07
CA LEU A 178 -6.35 -16.71 -3.18
C LEU A 178 -7.87 -16.85 -3.32
N SER A 179 -8.33 -17.97 -3.89
CA SER A 179 -9.76 -18.28 -4.04
C SER A 179 -10.41 -18.80 -2.76
N GLN A 180 -9.64 -19.00 -1.67
CA GLN A 180 -10.16 -19.53 -0.41
C GLN A 180 -11.15 -18.57 0.23
N THR A 181 -12.31 -19.07 0.60
CA THR A 181 -13.39 -18.31 1.27
C THR A 181 -13.72 -18.83 2.66
N ASP A 182 -13.60 -20.14 2.88
CA ASP A 182 -13.75 -20.78 4.18
C ASP A 182 -12.38 -21.22 4.71
N PHE A 183 -11.93 -20.59 5.77
CA PHE A 183 -10.62 -20.85 6.37
C PHE A 183 -10.66 -21.82 7.55
N SER A 184 -11.79 -22.45 7.84
CA SER A 184 -11.97 -23.34 9.00
C SER A 184 -10.91 -24.44 9.07
N SER A 185 -10.61 -25.10 7.95
CA SER A 185 -9.58 -26.16 7.87
C SER A 185 -8.16 -25.67 8.09
N TYR A 186 -7.89 -24.40 7.81
CA TYR A 186 -6.58 -23.76 8.02
C TYR A 186 -6.42 -23.22 9.44
N VAL A 187 -7.53 -22.80 10.08
CA VAL A 187 -7.53 -22.25 11.44
C VAL A 187 -7.57 -23.35 12.49
N ALA A 188 -8.29 -24.44 12.25
CA ALA A 188 -8.46 -25.53 13.21
C ALA A 188 -7.13 -26.10 13.78
N PRO A 189 -6.05 -26.28 12.99
CA PRO A 189 -4.77 -26.77 13.52
C PRO A 189 -4.02 -25.77 14.41
N VAL A 190 -4.34 -24.48 14.34
CA VAL A 190 -3.55 -23.40 14.98
C VAL A 190 -3.49 -23.57 16.50
N LEU A 191 -4.62 -23.86 17.14
CA LEU A 191 -4.69 -24.04 18.61
C LEU A 191 -3.84 -25.22 19.12
N ASN A 192 -3.63 -26.24 18.30
CA ASN A 192 -2.86 -27.44 18.65
C ASN A 192 -1.40 -27.38 18.13
N SER A 193 -0.99 -26.29 17.49
CA SER A 193 0.34 -26.14 16.91
C SER A 193 1.42 -25.76 17.92
N GLY A 194 1.02 -25.32 19.11
CA GLY A 194 1.89 -24.69 20.09
C GLY A 194 2.07 -23.19 19.89
N ALA A 195 1.45 -22.58 18.87
CA ALA A 195 1.43 -21.15 18.66
C ALA A 195 0.57 -20.43 19.71
N ASP A 196 0.90 -19.17 19.96
CA ASP A 196 0.11 -18.23 20.76
C ASP A 196 -0.15 -16.90 20.02
N VAL A 197 0.30 -16.81 18.77
CA VAL A 197 -0.02 -15.72 17.85
C VAL A 197 -0.36 -16.29 16.47
N LEU A 198 -1.46 -15.83 15.87
CA LEU A 198 -1.81 -16.08 14.47
C LEU A 198 -1.55 -14.80 13.64
N ILE A 199 -0.69 -14.90 12.64
CA ILE A 199 -0.42 -13.82 11.71
C ILE A 199 -1.11 -14.11 10.38
N LEU A 200 -2.04 -13.26 9.99
CA LEU A 200 -2.81 -13.36 8.77
C LEU A 200 -2.17 -12.52 7.67
N ASN A 201 -1.27 -13.12 6.88
CA ASN A 201 -0.69 -12.50 5.70
C ASN A 201 -1.69 -12.56 4.53
N HIS A 202 -2.87 -11.99 4.77
CA HIS A 202 -4.01 -11.93 3.87
C HIS A 202 -4.44 -10.48 3.63
N TYR A 203 -5.00 -10.21 2.46
CA TYR A 203 -5.52 -8.89 2.11
C TYR A 203 -6.92 -8.97 1.52
N GLY A 204 -7.69 -7.87 1.64
CA GLY A 204 -9.04 -7.79 1.09
C GLY A 204 -9.99 -8.86 1.64
N GLY A 205 -10.74 -9.51 0.76
CA GLY A 205 -11.71 -10.55 1.14
C GLY A 205 -11.07 -11.76 1.83
N ASN A 206 -9.86 -12.15 1.46
CA ASN A 206 -9.13 -13.22 2.14
C ASN A 206 -8.92 -12.90 3.63
N MET A 207 -8.51 -11.65 3.94
CA MET A 207 -8.33 -11.25 5.34
C MET A 207 -9.65 -11.24 6.10
N VAL A 208 -10.71 -10.70 5.51
CA VAL A 208 -12.04 -10.67 6.14
C VAL A 208 -12.50 -12.10 6.49
N ASN A 209 -12.37 -13.02 5.55
CA ASN A 209 -12.79 -14.40 5.72
C ASN A 209 -11.92 -15.17 6.73
N SER A 210 -10.60 -15.05 6.64
CA SER A 210 -9.68 -15.73 7.55
C SER A 210 -9.79 -15.22 8.99
N LEU A 211 -9.94 -13.91 9.16
CA LEU A 211 -10.17 -13.32 10.48
C LEU A 211 -11.51 -13.76 11.07
N THR A 212 -12.57 -13.79 10.25
CA THR A 212 -13.87 -14.28 10.69
C THR A 212 -13.77 -15.73 11.15
N SER A 213 -13.13 -16.60 10.37
CA SER A 213 -12.91 -18.00 10.78
C SER A 213 -12.10 -18.09 12.08
N ALA A 214 -11.04 -17.31 12.23
CA ALA A 214 -10.21 -17.30 13.44
C ALA A 214 -11.02 -16.91 14.69
N VAL A 215 -11.90 -15.91 14.57
CA VAL A 215 -12.75 -15.44 15.66
C VAL A 215 -13.82 -16.50 15.98
N GLU A 216 -14.45 -17.10 14.99
CA GLU A 216 -15.47 -18.15 15.15
C GLU A 216 -14.90 -19.42 15.80
N PHE A 217 -13.64 -19.76 15.51
CA PHE A 217 -12.90 -20.84 16.20
C PHE A 217 -12.47 -20.50 17.63
N GLY A 218 -12.78 -19.28 18.10
CA GLY A 218 -12.53 -18.87 19.47
C GLY A 218 -11.07 -18.46 19.77
N LEU A 219 -10.22 -18.20 18.77
CA LEU A 219 -8.82 -17.86 19.00
C LEU A 219 -8.67 -16.59 19.86
N ARG A 220 -9.56 -15.63 19.74
CA ARG A 220 -9.52 -14.39 20.56
C ARG A 220 -9.72 -14.62 22.05
N ALA A 221 -10.41 -15.68 22.43
CA ALA A 221 -10.67 -16.05 23.82
C ALA A 221 -9.72 -17.16 24.31
N ALA A 222 -8.87 -17.67 23.41
CA ALA A 222 -7.97 -18.78 23.72
C ALA A 222 -6.75 -18.31 24.53
N GLN A 223 -6.16 -19.26 25.23
CA GLN A 223 -4.86 -19.11 25.87
C GLN A 223 -3.95 -20.24 25.40
N ALA A 224 -2.69 -19.90 25.19
CA ALA A 224 -1.64 -20.85 24.83
C ALA A 224 -0.33 -20.42 25.50
N ASN A 225 0.48 -21.39 25.92
CA ASN A 225 1.78 -21.12 26.57
C ASN A 225 1.66 -20.20 27.81
N GLY A 226 0.52 -20.21 28.51
CA GLY A 226 0.25 -19.33 29.65
C GLY A 226 -0.02 -17.85 29.26
N LYS A 227 -0.31 -17.56 28.02
CA LYS A 227 -0.56 -16.22 27.46
C LYS A 227 -1.89 -16.16 26.74
N ASN A 228 -2.44 -14.95 26.59
CA ASN A 228 -3.56 -14.72 25.70
C ASN A 228 -3.11 -14.99 24.25
N PHE A 229 -3.98 -15.61 23.49
CA PHE A 229 -3.77 -15.83 22.06
C PHE A 229 -4.03 -14.52 21.30
N GLU A 230 -3.09 -14.13 20.44
CA GLU A 230 -3.17 -12.87 19.70
C GLU A 230 -3.35 -13.13 18.20
N ILE A 231 -4.00 -12.18 17.51
CA ILE A 231 -4.15 -12.19 16.05
C ILE A 231 -3.55 -10.91 15.51
N VAL A 232 -2.78 -11.02 14.43
CA VAL A 232 -2.11 -9.88 13.76
C VAL A 232 -2.49 -9.88 12.28
N VAL A 233 -2.78 -8.71 11.74
CA VAL A 233 -3.02 -8.48 10.31
C VAL A 233 -1.97 -7.49 9.81
N PRO A 234 -0.86 -7.94 9.18
CA PRO A 234 0.29 -7.10 8.87
C PRO A 234 -0.04 -5.85 8.04
N LEU A 235 -0.90 -5.98 7.03
CA LEU A 235 -1.33 -4.85 6.22
C LEU A 235 -2.83 -4.60 6.41
N TYR A 236 -3.17 -3.44 6.92
CA TYR A 236 -4.54 -3.03 7.19
C TYR A 236 -5.04 -1.98 6.20
N SER A 237 -6.33 -1.97 5.95
CA SER A 237 -7.02 -0.86 5.31
C SER A 237 -8.38 -0.61 5.96
N ARG A 238 -8.88 0.62 5.84
CA ARG A 238 -10.23 0.96 6.26
C ARG A 238 -11.30 0.07 5.61
N LEU A 239 -11.08 -0.31 4.36
CA LEU A 239 -12.02 -1.17 3.62
C LEU A 239 -12.06 -2.60 4.19
N MET A 240 -10.89 -3.15 4.55
CA MET A 240 -10.79 -4.44 5.20
C MET A 240 -11.43 -4.41 6.60
N ALA A 241 -11.15 -3.36 7.37
CA ALA A 241 -11.74 -3.16 8.68
C ALA A 241 -13.27 -3.09 8.59
N LYS A 242 -13.82 -2.35 7.63
CA LYS A 242 -15.27 -2.30 7.38
C LYS A 242 -15.84 -3.68 7.02
N GLY A 243 -15.14 -4.44 6.20
CA GLY A 243 -15.56 -5.81 5.83
C GLY A 243 -15.59 -6.79 7.01
N ALA A 244 -14.62 -6.69 7.90
CA ALA A 244 -14.51 -7.56 9.09
C ALA A 244 -15.34 -7.06 10.30
N GLY A 245 -15.73 -5.78 10.28
CA GLY A 245 -16.55 -5.18 11.34
C GLY A 245 -15.91 -5.29 12.72
N LYS A 246 -16.68 -5.70 13.74
CA LYS A 246 -16.21 -5.84 15.12
C LYS A 246 -15.05 -6.84 15.31
N ASN A 247 -14.82 -7.70 14.34
CA ASN A 247 -13.74 -8.69 14.43
C ASN A 247 -12.34 -8.07 14.42
N VAL A 248 -12.19 -6.81 13.97
CA VAL A 248 -10.89 -6.11 13.98
C VAL A 248 -10.48 -5.56 15.35
N ALA A 249 -11.38 -5.49 16.33
CA ALA A 249 -11.11 -4.90 17.62
C ALA A 249 -9.81 -5.43 18.26
N GLY A 250 -8.92 -4.55 18.71
CA GLY A 250 -7.64 -4.88 19.35
C GLY A 250 -6.55 -5.43 18.42
N ILE A 251 -6.81 -5.64 17.12
CA ILE A 251 -5.86 -6.26 16.19
C ILE A 251 -4.95 -5.20 15.57
N PHE A 252 -3.62 -5.41 15.67
CA PHE A 252 -2.59 -4.55 15.11
C PHE A 252 -2.28 -4.86 13.65
N GLY A 253 -1.84 -3.84 12.92
CA GLY A 253 -1.27 -3.94 11.58
C GLY A 253 -0.74 -2.58 11.11
N THR A 254 -0.21 -2.54 9.90
CA THR A 254 0.33 -1.32 9.29
C THR A 254 -0.59 -0.74 8.23
N THR A 255 -0.47 0.55 7.99
CA THR A 255 -1.12 1.25 6.88
C THR A 255 -0.22 2.37 6.37
N GLY A 256 -0.35 2.72 5.09
CA GLY A 256 0.46 3.78 4.48
C GLY A 256 -0.07 5.19 4.72
N TRP A 257 -1.30 5.32 5.18
CA TRP A 257 -1.96 6.59 5.45
C TRP A 257 -3.24 6.39 6.27
N HIS A 258 -3.60 7.39 7.06
CA HIS A 258 -4.84 7.40 7.83
C HIS A 258 -5.50 8.78 7.76
N TRP A 259 -6.81 8.82 7.62
CA TRP A 259 -7.60 10.04 7.45
C TRP A 259 -7.47 11.05 8.62
N SER A 260 -7.08 10.60 9.78
CA SER A 260 -6.92 11.46 10.97
C SER A 260 -5.51 12.02 11.15
N LEU A 261 -4.56 11.73 10.26
CA LEU A 261 -3.13 12.03 10.44
C LEU A 261 -2.85 13.48 10.84
N GLU A 262 -3.40 14.45 10.11
CA GLU A 262 -3.15 15.86 10.38
C GLU A 262 -3.74 16.30 11.72
N ASN A 263 -4.89 15.74 12.09
CA ASN A 263 -5.53 16.01 13.38
C ASN A 263 -4.82 15.34 14.56
N THR A 264 -4.19 14.20 14.32
CA THR A 264 -3.52 13.39 15.36
C THR A 264 -2.05 13.76 15.53
N ALA A 265 -1.35 14.03 14.42
CA ALA A 265 0.09 14.23 14.37
C ALA A 265 0.51 15.62 13.82
N GLY A 266 -0.44 16.49 13.53
CA GLY A 266 -0.20 17.89 13.23
C GLY A 266 0.25 18.20 11.80
N SER A 267 0.81 19.39 11.62
CA SER A 267 1.14 19.99 10.32
C SER A 267 2.20 19.26 9.53
N ARG A 268 2.91 18.30 10.11
CA ARG A 268 3.80 17.39 9.37
C ARG A 268 3.05 16.67 8.25
N TYR A 269 1.74 16.45 8.42
CA TYR A 269 0.89 15.76 7.44
C TYR A 269 -0.15 16.68 6.81
N THR A 270 0.23 17.93 6.60
CA THR A 270 -0.59 18.94 5.92
C THR A 270 -1.12 18.41 4.58
N GLY A 271 -2.41 18.64 4.33
CA GLY A 271 -3.12 18.16 3.15
C GLY A 271 -3.99 16.92 3.42
N THR A 272 -3.84 16.24 4.57
CA THR A 272 -4.72 15.13 4.95
C THR A 272 -6.17 15.60 5.05
N ASN A 273 -6.44 16.68 5.80
CA ASN A 273 -7.79 17.21 5.98
C ASN A 273 -8.39 17.73 4.67
N ALA A 274 -7.58 18.39 3.83
CA ALA A 274 -8.02 18.84 2.52
C ALA A 274 -8.42 17.67 1.60
N PHE A 275 -7.63 16.58 1.60
CA PHE A 275 -7.97 15.37 0.84
C PHE A 275 -9.24 14.68 1.35
N VAL A 276 -9.36 14.51 2.68
CA VAL A 276 -10.56 13.93 3.30
C VAL A 276 -11.80 14.71 2.93
N LYS A 277 -11.71 16.04 2.97
CA LYS A 277 -12.82 16.94 2.61
C LYS A 277 -13.17 16.80 1.12
N SER A 278 -12.19 16.99 0.23
CA SER A 278 -12.40 16.97 -1.22
C SER A 278 -12.97 15.63 -1.70
N PHE A 279 -12.40 14.52 -1.22
CA PHE A 279 -12.88 13.19 -1.54
C PHE A 279 -14.26 12.89 -0.94
N GLY A 280 -14.46 13.25 0.34
CA GLY A 280 -15.70 13.00 1.07
C GLY A 280 -16.90 13.79 0.52
N GLU A 281 -16.70 15.04 0.18
CA GLU A 281 -17.75 15.89 -0.43
C GLU A 281 -18.18 15.32 -1.79
N LYS A 282 -17.26 14.80 -2.56
CA LYS A 282 -17.54 14.26 -3.89
C LYS A 282 -18.19 12.87 -3.85
N TYR A 283 -17.70 11.98 -3.01
CA TYR A 283 -18.10 10.58 -3.04
C TYR A 283 -18.96 10.12 -1.88
N GLY A 284 -19.19 10.97 -0.88
CA GLY A 284 -20.09 10.72 0.25
C GLY A 284 -19.55 9.78 1.34
N TYR A 285 -18.24 9.48 1.32
CA TYR A 285 -17.57 8.63 2.32
C TYR A 285 -16.09 9.02 2.46
N PRO A 286 -15.44 8.72 3.61
CA PRO A 286 -14.04 9.07 3.82
C PRO A 286 -13.10 8.20 2.95
N PRO A 287 -11.97 8.76 2.45
CA PRO A 287 -11.00 8.01 1.68
C PRO A 287 -10.26 6.96 2.51
N SER A 288 -9.79 5.91 1.86
CA SER A 288 -8.87 4.92 2.43
C SER A 288 -7.40 5.26 2.10
N GLN A 289 -6.46 4.49 2.66
CA GLN A 289 -5.04 4.54 2.24
C GLN A 289 -4.87 4.26 0.73
N ALA A 290 -5.71 3.38 0.17
CA ALA A 290 -5.69 3.08 -1.26
C ALA A 290 -6.06 4.31 -2.08
N ALA A 291 -7.13 5.01 -1.68
CA ALA A 291 -7.54 6.26 -2.30
C ALA A 291 -6.44 7.32 -2.24
N HIS A 292 -5.83 7.51 -1.06
CA HIS A 292 -4.75 8.46 -0.88
C HIS A 292 -3.54 8.15 -1.77
N THR A 293 -3.08 6.90 -1.77
CA THR A 293 -1.95 6.47 -2.60
C THR A 293 -2.21 6.70 -4.09
N CYS A 294 -3.38 6.32 -4.59
CA CYS A 294 -3.76 6.48 -5.99
C CYS A 294 -3.82 7.96 -6.39
N TYR A 295 -4.36 8.81 -5.52
CA TYR A 295 -4.40 10.25 -5.74
C TYR A 295 -3.00 10.84 -5.83
N CYS A 296 -2.12 10.53 -4.87
CA CYS A 296 -0.75 11.04 -4.85
C CYS A 296 0.06 10.60 -6.07
N GLN A 297 -0.08 9.36 -6.51
CA GLN A 297 0.67 8.86 -7.68
C GLN A 297 0.36 9.64 -8.95
N ALA A 298 -0.91 9.95 -9.20
CA ALA A 298 -1.30 10.71 -10.37
C ALA A 298 -0.75 12.14 -10.33
N LEU A 299 -0.79 12.79 -9.15
CA LEU A 299 -0.20 14.12 -8.98
C LEU A 299 1.34 14.11 -9.08
N LEU A 300 2.01 13.09 -8.55
CA LEU A 300 3.46 12.98 -8.62
C LEU A 300 3.97 12.76 -10.03
N TYR A 301 3.27 11.98 -10.84
CA TYR A 301 3.57 11.88 -12.27
C TYR A 301 3.40 13.25 -12.97
N ALA A 302 2.26 13.91 -12.74
CA ALA A 302 1.98 15.20 -13.33
C ALA A 302 3.02 16.26 -12.94
N ASP A 303 3.39 16.31 -11.66
CA ASP A 303 4.43 17.18 -11.11
C ASP A 303 5.81 16.93 -11.76
N ALA A 304 6.17 15.65 -11.91
CA ALA A 304 7.44 15.28 -12.55
C ALA A 304 7.51 15.73 -14.01
N VAL A 305 6.41 15.54 -14.77
CA VAL A 305 6.31 16.06 -16.14
C VAL A 305 6.42 17.58 -16.17
N GLN A 306 5.72 18.27 -15.27
CA GLN A 306 5.72 19.74 -15.20
C GLN A 306 7.11 20.29 -14.85
N ARG A 307 7.80 19.74 -13.85
CA ARG A 307 9.16 20.12 -13.46
C ARG A 307 10.19 19.78 -14.52
N GLY A 308 10.07 18.60 -15.14
CA GLY A 308 10.97 18.16 -16.22
C GLY A 308 10.71 18.86 -17.57
N GLY A 309 9.58 19.55 -17.71
CA GLY A 309 9.19 20.25 -18.94
C GLY A 309 8.96 19.33 -20.14
N SER A 310 8.72 18.02 -19.92
CA SER A 310 8.64 17.03 -20.99
C SER A 310 7.78 15.84 -20.59
N PHE A 311 7.01 15.29 -21.55
CA PHE A 311 6.32 14.01 -21.43
C PHE A 311 7.24 12.81 -21.75
N ASN A 312 8.50 13.04 -22.12
CA ASN A 312 9.44 11.94 -22.35
C ASN A 312 9.62 11.14 -21.05
N PRO A 313 9.46 9.81 -21.07
CA PRO A 313 9.54 8.98 -19.87
C PRO A 313 10.86 9.17 -19.10
N CYS A 314 11.98 9.33 -19.80
CA CYS A 314 13.27 9.46 -19.13
C CYS A 314 13.43 10.81 -18.45
N SER A 315 12.83 11.88 -18.96
CA SER A 315 12.74 13.16 -18.23
C SER A 315 11.89 13.05 -16.97
N VAL A 316 10.83 12.23 -17.01
CA VAL A 316 10.01 11.94 -15.83
C VAL A 316 10.80 11.13 -14.80
N VAL A 317 11.55 10.12 -15.24
CA VAL A 317 12.44 9.33 -14.37
C VAL A 317 13.46 10.24 -13.68
N GLU A 318 14.18 11.08 -14.44
CA GLU A 318 15.14 12.04 -13.89
C GLU A 318 14.49 13.02 -12.89
N ALA A 319 13.27 13.44 -13.15
CA ALA A 319 12.54 14.35 -12.25
C ALA A 319 12.04 13.68 -10.95
N LEU A 320 11.88 12.36 -10.95
CA LEU A 320 11.42 11.58 -9.77
C LEU A 320 12.58 11.00 -8.96
N GLU A 321 13.70 10.63 -9.59
CA GLU A 321 14.87 10.07 -8.88
C GLU A 321 15.45 11.08 -7.89
N GLY A 322 15.48 10.71 -6.62
CA GLY A 322 15.96 11.58 -5.55
C GLY A 322 15.00 12.73 -5.19
N PHE A 323 13.78 12.74 -5.72
CA PHE A 323 12.84 13.81 -5.43
C PHE A 323 12.33 13.75 -4.00
N GLU A 324 12.58 14.82 -3.26
CA GLU A 324 12.10 15.03 -1.90
C GLU A 324 10.91 16.01 -1.93
N PHE A 325 9.86 15.67 -1.21
CA PHE A 325 8.68 16.52 -1.11
C PHE A 325 7.94 16.30 0.22
N ASP A 326 7.02 17.20 0.52
CA ASP A 326 6.00 17.06 1.54
C ASP A 326 4.64 17.57 1.04
N GLY A 327 3.64 17.51 1.91
CA GLY A 327 2.28 17.88 1.57
C GLY A 327 1.45 16.72 1.04
N MET A 328 0.25 17.02 0.58
CA MET A 328 -0.75 16.03 0.16
C MET A 328 -1.04 14.95 1.23
N GLY A 329 -0.77 15.24 2.50
CA GLY A 329 -0.95 14.31 3.60
C GLY A 329 0.10 13.21 3.74
N ASN A 330 1.25 13.30 3.05
CA ASN A 330 2.30 12.28 3.09
C ASN A 330 3.32 12.47 4.23
N GLY A 331 3.53 13.71 4.68
CA GLY A 331 4.73 14.08 5.42
C GLY A 331 5.98 14.07 4.54
N PRO A 332 7.17 14.28 5.12
CA PRO A 332 8.43 14.22 4.37
C PRO A 332 8.61 12.90 3.65
N THR A 333 8.88 12.97 2.36
CA THR A 333 8.87 11.83 1.47
C THR A 333 10.00 11.93 0.46
N LEU A 334 10.68 10.81 0.19
CA LEU A 334 11.74 10.67 -0.81
C LEU A 334 11.36 9.59 -1.82
N TYR A 335 11.46 9.88 -3.11
CA TYR A 335 11.57 8.84 -4.14
C TYR A 335 13.04 8.46 -4.31
N ARG A 336 13.42 7.30 -3.79
CA ARG A 336 14.81 6.84 -3.81
C ARG A 336 15.23 6.48 -5.23
N ALA A 337 16.40 6.98 -5.66
CA ALA A 337 16.89 6.81 -7.05
C ALA A 337 17.34 5.37 -7.35
N GLU A 338 17.83 4.63 -6.35
CA GLU A 338 18.45 3.33 -6.56
C GLU A 338 17.45 2.20 -6.88
N ASP A 339 16.18 2.38 -6.49
CA ASP A 339 15.17 1.34 -6.66
C ASP A 339 13.76 1.86 -6.95
N HIS A 340 13.58 3.19 -7.03
CA HIS A 340 12.31 3.87 -7.25
C HIS A 340 11.24 3.58 -6.19
N GLN A 341 11.70 3.20 -4.98
CA GLN A 341 10.83 3.06 -3.83
C GLN A 341 10.62 4.40 -3.13
N CYS A 342 9.37 4.73 -2.86
CA CYS A 342 9.01 5.83 -1.97
C CYS A 342 9.39 5.49 -0.53
N ILE A 343 10.15 6.37 0.11
CA ILE A 343 10.55 6.28 1.51
C ILE A 343 9.82 7.37 2.28
N LYS A 344 8.99 6.96 3.21
CA LYS A 344 8.19 7.81 4.09
C LYS A 344 7.83 7.09 5.38
N ASP A 345 7.25 7.81 6.33
CA ASP A 345 6.77 7.23 7.59
C ASP A 345 5.75 6.11 7.32
N VAL A 346 5.77 5.07 8.15
CA VAL A 346 4.80 3.97 8.12
C VAL A 346 3.98 3.99 9.40
N LEU A 347 2.68 3.82 9.26
CA LEU A 347 1.74 3.91 10.37
C LEU A 347 1.44 2.52 10.93
N VAL A 348 1.39 2.41 12.25
CA VAL A 348 0.83 1.26 12.94
C VAL A 348 -0.56 1.63 13.44
N VAL A 349 -1.53 0.81 13.12
CA VAL A 349 -2.93 0.97 13.51
C VAL A 349 -3.42 -0.23 14.30
N ARG A 350 -4.49 -0.02 15.05
CA ARG A 350 -5.21 -1.07 15.79
C ARG A 350 -6.70 -0.95 15.57
N GLY A 351 -7.39 -2.07 15.49
CA GLY A 351 -8.85 -2.06 15.46
C GLY A 351 -9.44 -1.49 16.75
N LYS A 352 -10.41 -0.57 16.62
CA LYS A 352 -11.10 0.04 17.77
C LYS A 352 -12.05 -0.96 18.43
N GLU A 353 -12.10 -0.95 19.76
CA GLU A 353 -13.08 -1.71 20.55
C GLU A 353 -14.50 -1.10 20.43
N ASN A 354 -14.56 0.23 20.39
CA ASN A 354 -15.80 0.99 20.32
C ASN A 354 -15.74 2.03 19.21
N PRO A 355 -15.95 1.63 17.95
CA PRO A 355 -15.91 2.53 16.81
C PRO A 355 -17.09 3.50 16.85
N ALA A 356 -16.87 4.75 16.45
CA ALA A 356 -17.91 5.78 16.40
C ALA A 356 -18.94 5.53 15.27
N ASN A 357 -18.48 4.88 14.19
CA ASN A 357 -19.30 4.51 13.02
C ASN A 357 -18.57 3.46 12.16
N ASP A 358 -19.21 3.01 11.09
CA ASP A 358 -18.69 1.97 10.18
C ASP A 358 -17.43 2.35 9.40
N PHE A 359 -16.96 3.58 9.48
CA PHE A 359 -15.74 4.04 8.82
C PHE A 359 -14.60 4.28 9.81
N ASP A 360 -14.89 4.46 11.09
CA ASP A 360 -13.94 4.81 12.15
C ASP A 360 -13.49 3.57 12.95
N LEU A 361 -13.10 2.52 12.25
CA LEU A 361 -12.79 1.21 12.84
C LEU A 361 -11.33 1.03 13.24
N LEU A 362 -10.43 1.88 12.75
CA LEU A 362 -8.99 1.83 13.06
C LEU A 362 -8.55 3.08 13.81
N GLU A 363 -7.72 2.89 14.82
CA GLU A 363 -7.02 3.98 15.51
C GLU A 363 -5.54 3.97 15.15
N LEU A 364 -4.97 5.17 15.02
CA LEU A 364 -3.53 5.35 14.86
C LEU A 364 -2.85 5.10 16.21
N VAL A 365 -1.92 4.14 16.25
CA VAL A 365 -1.19 3.75 17.48
C VAL A 365 0.21 4.31 17.48
N ASP A 366 0.89 4.25 16.33
CA ASP A 366 2.26 4.71 16.19
C ASP A 366 2.54 5.21 14.77
N ILE A 367 3.52 6.08 14.66
CA ILE A 367 4.09 6.56 13.40
C ILE A 367 5.57 6.21 13.42
N THR A 368 5.94 5.16 12.71
CA THR A 368 7.33 4.76 12.59
C THR A 368 8.01 5.63 11.54
N PRO A 369 9.05 6.39 11.92
CA PRO A 369 9.68 7.34 11.01
C PRO A 369 10.41 6.64 9.87
N ALA A 370 10.54 7.32 8.74
CA ALA A 370 11.14 6.82 7.50
C ALA A 370 12.54 6.21 7.73
N GLU A 371 13.33 6.80 8.61
CA GLU A 371 14.69 6.33 8.94
C GLU A 371 14.69 4.95 9.60
N ALA A 372 13.64 4.61 10.35
CA ALA A 372 13.51 3.32 11.03
C ALA A 372 12.98 2.20 10.12
N VAL A 373 12.37 2.55 8.99
CA VAL A 373 11.82 1.59 8.04
C VAL A 373 12.61 1.51 6.73
N THR A 374 13.60 2.38 6.54
CA THR A 374 14.45 2.32 5.34
C THR A 374 15.39 1.12 5.37
N PHE A 375 15.90 0.74 4.21
CA PHE A 375 16.77 -0.42 4.03
C PHE A 375 17.75 -0.17 2.88
N ASP A 376 18.85 -0.93 2.84
CA ASP A 376 19.74 -0.96 1.68
C ASP A 376 19.01 -1.66 0.50
N PRO A 377 18.78 -0.96 -0.63
CA PRO A 377 18.13 -1.57 -1.80
C PRO A 377 18.80 -2.84 -2.31
N ALA A 378 20.10 -2.99 -2.07
CA ALA A 378 20.87 -4.16 -2.52
C ALA A 378 20.40 -5.49 -1.91
N ILE A 379 19.72 -5.46 -0.75
CA ILE A 379 19.25 -6.70 -0.07
C ILE A 379 18.23 -7.48 -0.91
N PHE A 380 17.51 -6.80 -1.82
CA PHE A 380 16.50 -7.44 -2.67
C PHE A 380 17.02 -7.77 -4.08
N GLY A 381 18.29 -7.47 -4.38
CA GLY A 381 18.88 -7.70 -5.68
C GLY A 381 18.20 -6.93 -6.82
N GLY A 382 18.20 -7.55 -8.01
CA GLY A 382 17.66 -6.93 -9.21
C GLY A 382 18.52 -5.81 -9.77
N ASN A 383 18.20 -5.40 -10.99
CA ASN A 383 18.85 -4.30 -11.68
C ASN A 383 17.77 -3.35 -12.20
N LEU A 384 17.88 -2.08 -11.87
CA LEU A 384 16.97 -1.06 -12.35
C LEU A 384 17.00 -0.97 -13.88
N GLY A 385 18.18 -1.14 -14.47
CA GLY A 385 18.38 -1.00 -15.90
C GLY A 385 18.43 0.49 -16.33
N SER A 386 18.26 0.69 -17.62
CA SER A 386 18.20 2.01 -18.21
C SER A 386 16.77 2.38 -18.56
N CYS A 387 16.43 3.65 -18.44
CA CYS A 387 15.15 4.15 -18.91
C CYS A 387 14.97 3.89 -20.42
N ASN A 388 13.79 3.44 -20.80
CA ASN A 388 13.34 3.33 -22.19
C ASN A 388 12.52 4.58 -22.53
N PRO A 389 12.97 5.44 -23.46
CA PRO A 389 12.24 6.65 -23.84
C PRO A 389 11.00 6.40 -24.69
N GLY A 390 10.77 5.16 -25.12
CA GLY A 390 9.75 4.82 -26.11
C GLY A 390 10.21 5.12 -27.56
N ALA A 391 9.27 4.99 -28.49
CA ALA A 391 9.51 5.25 -29.90
C ALA A 391 9.31 6.72 -30.24
#